data_37c068a9084e7a6ccc4b9dccc043d05e
#
_entry.id   37c068a9084e7a6ccc4b9dccc043d05e
#
_cell.length_a   1.000
_cell.length_b   1.000
_cell.length_c   1.000
_cell.angle_alpha   90.00
_cell.angle_beta   90.00
_cell.angle_gamma   90.00
#
_symmetry.space_group_name_H-M   'P 1'
#
loop_
_entity.id
_entity.type
_entity.pdbx_description
1 polymer ?
#
loop_
_entity_poly.entity_id
_entity_poly.type
_entity_poly.pdbx_seq_one_letter_code
_entity_poly.pdbx_strand_id
1 'polypeptide(L)'
;MTELEKYYNKFNEEKRLTRRHGKVEYITSMKYIHECIDAICPNEPDGGEKGNQTYDRSGQTNPTDLRILDVGAGTGRYSVALAGEGYDVTAVELVKYNLGILKSKKSSVKAFQGNALNLSRFADSSFDITLLFGPMYHLYTFEDKHQALEEAKRVTRPGGRILVAYCMNEYGVLLYGFRDGNVKQCLEDGRLSKEFKCVPHPEDLYDYMRLEDIDALNAASGLERYKIISPDGPANYMRPVLNAMDEETFDLFVQYHLSVCERQDLIGAGAHTLDILIR
;
A
#
# COMPACT_ATOMS: atom_id res chain seq x y z
N MET A 1 20.21 1.03 16.20
CA MET A 1 18.72 1.10 16.12
C MET A 1 18.39 2.40 15.42
N THR A 2 17.79 2.35 14.27
CA THR A 2 17.37 3.53 13.49
C THR A 2 16.20 4.24 14.19
N GLU A 3 15.89 5.50 13.83
CA GLU A 3 14.72 6.22 14.35
C GLU A 3 13.42 5.46 14.00
N LEU A 4 13.34 4.90 12.79
CA LEU A 4 12.26 4.04 12.36
C LEU A 4 12.04 2.83 13.28
N GLU A 5 13.11 2.11 13.62
CA GLU A 5 13.03 0.99 14.57
C GLU A 5 12.59 1.43 15.96
N LYS A 6 13.09 2.59 16.44
CA LYS A 6 12.69 3.16 17.73
C LYS A 6 11.20 3.51 17.78
N TYR A 7 10.67 4.05 16.69
CA TYR A 7 9.25 4.38 16.58
C TYR A 7 8.40 3.12 16.60
N TYR A 8 8.64 2.17 15.70
CA TYR A 8 7.82 0.96 15.57
C TYR A 8 7.96 -0.01 16.74
N ASN A 9 9.03 0.04 17.50
CA ASN A 9 9.14 -0.70 18.76
C ASN A 9 8.20 -0.16 19.86
N LYS A 10 7.73 1.10 19.74
CA LYS A 10 6.79 1.73 20.68
C LYS A 10 5.38 1.85 20.12
N PHE A 11 5.26 1.95 18.79
CA PHE A 11 3.98 2.10 18.10
C PHE A 11 3.29 0.74 17.97
N ASN A 12 2.01 0.68 18.33
CA ASN A 12 1.23 -0.55 18.20
C ASN A 12 0.64 -0.64 16.78
N GLU A 13 1.46 -1.07 15.81
CA GLU A 13 1.08 -1.26 14.40
C GLU A 13 -0.11 -2.23 14.26
N GLU A 14 -0.22 -3.23 15.14
CA GLU A 14 -1.33 -4.19 15.12
C GLU A 14 -2.71 -3.52 15.25
N LYS A 15 -2.78 -2.35 15.91
CA LYS A 15 -4.01 -1.60 16.10
C LYS A 15 -4.29 -0.55 15.02
N ARG A 16 -3.36 -0.27 14.11
CA ARG A 16 -3.46 0.82 13.14
C ARG A 16 -4.74 0.75 12.28
N LEU A 17 -5.02 -0.41 11.72
CA LEU A 17 -6.16 -0.63 10.81
C LEU A 17 -7.39 -1.28 11.47
N THR A 18 -7.50 -1.24 12.80
CA THR A 18 -8.62 -1.89 13.53
C THR A 18 -9.76 -0.94 13.88
N ARG A 19 -9.48 0.36 14.04
CA ARG A 19 -10.52 1.37 14.28
C ARG A 19 -11.22 1.72 12.97
N ARG A 20 -12.49 2.19 13.04
CA ARG A 20 -13.30 2.48 11.84
C ARG A 20 -12.59 3.36 10.82
N HIS A 21 -11.98 4.46 11.22
CA HIS A 21 -11.24 5.30 10.26
C HIS A 21 -10.12 4.54 9.51
N GLY A 22 -9.36 3.66 10.19
CA GLY A 22 -8.33 2.84 9.56
C GLY A 22 -8.89 1.65 8.77
N LYS A 23 -10.10 1.16 9.14
CA LYS A 23 -10.78 0.12 8.36
C LYS A 23 -11.15 0.58 6.96
N VAL A 24 -11.40 1.87 6.73
CA VAL A 24 -11.67 2.42 5.39
C VAL A 24 -10.49 2.13 4.46
N GLU A 25 -9.27 2.48 4.87
CA GLU A 25 -8.04 2.17 4.13
C GLU A 25 -7.90 0.67 3.86
N TYR A 26 -8.10 -0.15 4.89
CA TYR A 26 -7.95 -1.60 4.78
C TYR A 26 -8.95 -2.22 3.79
N ILE A 27 -10.24 -1.89 3.93
CA ILE A 27 -11.31 -2.43 3.08
C ILE A 27 -11.09 -2.01 1.62
N THR A 28 -10.76 -0.74 1.41
CA THR A 28 -10.50 -0.21 0.06
C THR A 28 -9.27 -0.88 -0.56
N SER A 29 -8.16 -0.95 0.16
CA SER A 29 -6.94 -1.60 -0.35
C SER A 29 -7.16 -3.08 -0.67
N MET A 30 -7.85 -3.83 0.20
CA MET A 30 -8.19 -5.24 -0.05
C MET A 30 -9.05 -5.39 -1.32
N LYS A 31 -10.07 -4.53 -1.51
CA LYS A 31 -10.89 -4.54 -2.74
C LYS A 31 -10.00 -4.43 -3.99
N TYR A 32 -9.04 -3.50 -4.00
CA TYR A 32 -8.17 -3.30 -5.17
C TYR A 32 -7.09 -4.37 -5.32
N ILE A 33 -6.64 -5.00 -4.23
CA ILE A 33 -5.82 -6.21 -4.33
C ILE A 33 -6.60 -7.33 -5.02
N HIS A 34 -7.85 -7.58 -4.62
CA HIS A 34 -8.69 -8.59 -5.26
C HIS A 34 -9.01 -8.24 -6.73
N GLU A 35 -9.28 -6.97 -7.04
CA GLU A 35 -9.44 -6.52 -8.44
C GLU A 35 -8.19 -6.83 -9.29
N CYS A 36 -6.99 -6.66 -8.73
CA CYS A 36 -5.75 -7.01 -9.40
C CYS A 36 -5.58 -8.53 -9.56
N ILE A 37 -5.99 -9.31 -8.56
CA ILE A 37 -6.01 -10.78 -8.62
C ILE A 37 -6.94 -11.25 -9.76
N ASP A 38 -8.16 -10.75 -9.80
CA ASP A 38 -9.16 -11.10 -10.83
C ASP A 38 -8.70 -10.69 -12.24
N ALA A 39 -8.00 -9.56 -12.36
CA ALA A 39 -7.44 -9.11 -13.64
C ALA A 39 -6.29 -9.99 -14.15
N ILE A 40 -5.56 -10.65 -13.25
CA ILE A 40 -4.45 -11.56 -13.58
C ILE A 40 -4.95 -12.99 -13.82
N CYS A 41 -5.98 -13.41 -13.09
CA CYS A 41 -6.64 -14.71 -13.18
C CYS A 41 -8.14 -14.51 -13.39
N PRO A 42 -8.58 -14.13 -14.59
CA PRO A 42 -10.00 -13.97 -14.86
C PRO A 42 -10.72 -15.28 -14.56
N ASN A 43 -11.64 -15.25 -13.59
CA ASN A 43 -12.56 -16.35 -13.35
C ASN A 43 -13.38 -16.58 -14.62
N GLU A 44 -13.56 -17.84 -15.05
CA GLU A 44 -14.50 -18.12 -16.14
C GLU A 44 -15.89 -17.60 -15.73
N PRO A 45 -16.62 -16.92 -16.62
CA PRO A 45 -17.97 -16.47 -16.31
C PRO A 45 -18.83 -17.70 -15.99
N ASP A 46 -19.43 -17.70 -14.81
CA ASP A 46 -20.43 -18.69 -14.39
C ASP A 46 -21.56 -18.73 -15.45
N GLY A 47 -21.68 -19.80 -16.22
CA GLY A 47 -22.82 -20.06 -17.09
C GLY A 47 -22.58 -19.98 -18.59
N GLY A 48 -21.68 -20.78 -19.14
CA GLY A 48 -21.62 -21.10 -20.58
C GLY A 48 -21.88 -22.58 -20.83
N GLU A 49 -22.87 -22.90 -21.70
CA GLU A 49 -23.25 -24.27 -22.09
C GLU A 49 -22.02 -25.13 -22.46
N LYS A 50 -22.02 -26.38 -21.99
CA LYS A 50 -21.01 -27.40 -22.30
C LYS A 50 -20.94 -27.69 -23.81
N GLY A 51 -20.21 -26.86 -24.52
CA GLY A 51 -19.72 -27.19 -25.85
C GLY A 51 -18.43 -27.98 -25.75
N ASN A 52 -18.41 -29.16 -26.33
CA ASN A 52 -17.33 -30.14 -26.33
C ASN A 52 -16.10 -29.59 -27.11
N GLN A 53 -15.26 -28.75 -26.49
CA GLN A 53 -13.97 -28.37 -27.03
C GLN A 53 -12.90 -28.65 -25.95
N THR A 54 -12.07 -29.63 -26.24
CA THR A 54 -10.87 -29.96 -25.48
C THR A 54 -9.84 -28.83 -25.66
N TYR A 55 -9.87 -27.83 -24.76
CA TYR A 55 -8.75 -26.89 -24.64
C TYR A 55 -7.73 -27.44 -23.65
N ASP A 56 -6.50 -27.50 -24.11
CA ASP A 56 -5.32 -27.80 -23.30
C ASP A 56 -5.20 -26.76 -22.18
N ARG A 57 -5.41 -27.18 -20.92
CA ARG A 57 -5.38 -26.34 -19.70
C ARG A 57 -3.95 -25.99 -19.23
N SER A 58 -2.92 -26.07 -20.07
CA SER A 58 -1.53 -25.87 -19.68
C SER A 58 -1.10 -24.42 -19.42
N GLY A 59 -2.04 -23.46 -19.34
CA GLY A 59 -1.73 -22.04 -19.14
C GLY A 59 -2.60 -21.27 -18.15
N GLN A 60 -3.60 -21.86 -17.52
CA GLN A 60 -4.44 -21.14 -16.55
C GLN A 60 -3.89 -21.35 -15.13
N THR A 61 -3.42 -20.27 -14.51
CA THR A 61 -3.05 -20.21 -13.09
C THR A 61 -4.31 -20.36 -12.24
N ASN A 62 -4.37 -21.37 -11.37
CA ASN A 62 -5.38 -21.41 -10.32
C ASN A 62 -5.25 -20.15 -9.45
N PRO A 63 -6.34 -19.53 -8.99
CA PRO A 63 -6.27 -18.38 -8.08
C PRO A 63 -5.40 -18.66 -6.84
N THR A 64 -5.39 -19.90 -6.33
CA THR A 64 -4.57 -20.33 -5.20
C THR A 64 -3.07 -20.45 -5.52
N ASP A 65 -2.66 -20.45 -6.80
CA ASP A 65 -1.26 -20.54 -7.22
C ASP A 65 -0.61 -19.16 -7.37
N LEU A 66 -1.38 -18.06 -7.17
CA LEU A 66 -0.85 -16.70 -7.21
C LEU A 66 0.12 -16.44 -6.06
N ARG A 67 1.29 -15.93 -6.44
CA ARG A 67 2.37 -15.57 -5.52
C ARG A 67 2.35 -14.09 -5.26
N ILE A 68 2.09 -13.70 -4.01
CA ILE A 68 2.01 -12.31 -3.58
C ILE A 68 3.20 -11.99 -2.69
N LEU A 69 3.91 -10.90 -3.01
CA LEU A 69 4.95 -10.34 -2.16
C LEU A 69 4.42 -9.10 -1.44
N ASP A 70 4.51 -9.08 -0.12
CA ASP A 70 4.18 -7.92 0.72
C ASP A 70 5.45 -7.33 1.33
N VAL A 71 5.89 -6.18 0.81
CA VAL A 71 7.13 -5.50 1.22
C VAL A 71 6.79 -4.35 2.16
N GLY A 72 7.38 -4.38 3.36
CA GLY A 72 7.00 -3.52 4.48
C GLY A 72 5.73 -4.02 5.16
N ALA A 73 5.62 -5.35 5.29
CA ALA A 73 4.40 -6.02 5.75
C ALA A 73 3.95 -5.65 7.17
N GLY A 74 4.77 -4.94 7.95
CA GLY A 74 4.47 -4.61 9.33
C GLY A 74 4.18 -5.85 10.16
N THR A 75 3.06 -5.85 10.87
CA THR A 75 2.59 -7.02 11.62
C THR A 75 1.80 -8.02 10.75
N GLY A 76 1.74 -7.81 9.43
CA GLY A 76 1.17 -8.73 8.45
C GLY A 76 -0.34 -8.64 8.30
N ARG A 77 -0.90 -7.43 8.36
CA ARG A 77 -2.36 -7.26 8.25
C ARG A 77 -2.91 -7.74 6.91
N TYR A 78 -2.26 -7.36 5.82
CA TYR A 78 -2.61 -7.82 4.47
C TYR A 78 -2.10 -9.23 4.21
N SER A 79 -0.83 -9.51 4.52
CA SER A 79 -0.21 -10.82 4.29
C SER A 79 -1.00 -11.97 4.92
N VAL A 80 -1.42 -11.84 6.19
CA VAL A 80 -2.14 -12.90 6.91
C VAL A 80 -3.55 -13.09 6.37
N ALA A 81 -4.24 -12.00 6.00
CA ALA A 81 -5.57 -12.06 5.39
C ALA A 81 -5.52 -12.82 4.05
N LEU A 82 -4.62 -12.41 3.15
CA LEU A 82 -4.47 -13.04 1.83
C LEU A 82 -4.01 -14.50 1.94
N ALA A 83 -3.11 -14.81 2.87
CA ALA A 83 -2.72 -16.20 3.13
C ALA A 83 -3.88 -17.05 3.69
N GLY A 84 -4.77 -16.43 4.49
CA GLY A 84 -6.01 -17.05 4.97
C GLY A 84 -7.01 -17.34 3.86
N GLU A 85 -6.98 -16.60 2.77
CA GLU A 85 -7.77 -16.83 1.55
C GLU A 85 -7.16 -17.88 0.63
N GLY A 86 -5.96 -18.41 0.95
CA GLY A 86 -5.31 -19.50 0.24
C GLY A 86 -4.21 -19.09 -0.74
N TYR A 87 -3.85 -17.79 -0.83
CA TYR A 87 -2.76 -17.34 -1.70
C TYR A 87 -1.37 -17.69 -1.14
N ASP A 88 -0.37 -17.89 -2.03
CA ASP A 88 1.04 -18.07 -1.63
C ASP A 88 1.67 -16.70 -1.32
N VAL A 89 1.66 -16.33 -0.04
CA VAL A 89 2.11 -15.02 0.42
C VAL A 89 3.50 -15.09 1.02
N THR A 90 4.38 -14.23 0.50
CA THR A 90 5.70 -13.95 1.06
C THR A 90 5.70 -12.52 1.60
N ALA A 91 6.20 -12.32 2.82
CA ALA A 91 6.29 -11.03 3.48
C ALA A 91 7.75 -10.64 3.76
N VAL A 92 8.10 -9.38 3.50
CA VAL A 92 9.38 -8.76 3.87
C VAL A 92 9.10 -7.62 4.83
N GLU A 93 9.75 -7.63 5.99
CA GLU A 93 9.62 -6.58 7.01
C GLU A 93 10.99 -6.18 7.56
N LEU A 94 11.25 -4.88 7.61
CA LEU A 94 12.52 -4.34 8.06
C LEU A 94 12.67 -4.42 9.58
N VAL A 95 11.60 -4.07 10.31
CA VAL A 95 11.59 -3.94 11.76
C VAL A 95 11.40 -5.31 12.41
N LYS A 96 12.42 -5.78 13.14
CA LYS A 96 12.40 -7.10 13.80
C LYS A 96 11.20 -7.30 14.72
N TYR A 97 10.78 -6.25 15.42
CA TYR A 97 9.64 -6.31 16.34
C TYR A 97 8.35 -6.66 15.60
N ASN A 98 8.04 -5.93 14.51
CA ASN A 98 6.87 -6.19 13.68
C ASN A 98 6.92 -7.59 13.05
N LEU A 99 8.09 -7.98 12.51
CA LEU A 99 8.31 -9.32 11.97
C LEU A 99 8.07 -10.41 13.03
N GLY A 100 8.47 -10.17 14.28
CA GLY A 100 8.21 -11.09 15.40
C GLY A 100 6.72 -11.28 15.65
N ILE A 101 5.93 -10.19 15.61
CA ILE A 101 4.47 -10.23 15.73
C ILE A 101 3.86 -11.01 14.56
N LEU A 102 4.25 -10.70 13.31
CA LEU A 102 3.78 -11.43 12.14
C LEU A 102 4.01 -12.94 12.28
N LYS A 103 5.22 -13.37 12.63
CA LYS A 103 5.56 -14.77 12.82
C LYS A 103 4.78 -15.44 13.95
N SER A 104 4.44 -14.69 15.00
CA SER A 104 3.65 -15.23 16.13
C SER A 104 2.21 -15.60 15.76
N LYS A 105 1.67 -15.07 14.66
CA LYS A 105 0.31 -15.36 14.15
C LYS A 105 0.19 -16.79 13.57
N LYS A 106 1.32 -17.48 13.36
CA LYS A 106 1.35 -18.88 12.87
C LYS A 106 0.53 -19.12 11.59
N SER A 107 0.49 -18.13 10.72
CA SER A 107 -0.11 -18.24 9.39
C SER A 107 0.82 -18.97 8.41
N SER A 108 0.34 -19.27 7.20
CA SER A 108 1.14 -19.84 6.10
C SER A 108 2.10 -18.83 5.44
N VAL A 109 2.12 -17.56 5.88
CA VAL A 109 2.99 -16.52 5.32
C VAL A 109 4.47 -16.84 5.48
N LYS A 110 5.22 -16.82 4.39
CA LYS A 110 6.69 -16.95 4.38
C LYS A 110 7.32 -15.59 4.73
N ALA A 111 7.67 -15.35 6.00
CA ALA A 111 8.08 -14.05 6.50
C ALA A 111 9.60 -13.94 6.70
N PHE A 112 10.22 -12.91 6.10
CA PHE A 112 11.66 -12.64 6.12
C PHE A 112 11.95 -11.21 6.60
N GLN A 113 13.10 -11.04 7.26
CA GLN A 113 13.63 -9.71 7.47
C GLN A 113 14.31 -9.21 6.20
N GLY A 114 14.02 -7.97 5.78
CA GLY A 114 14.61 -7.37 4.59
C GLY A 114 14.24 -5.91 4.41
N ASN A 115 14.80 -5.32 3.35
CA ASN A 115 14.62 -3.91 2.98
C ASN A 115 14.09 -3.84 1.53
N ALA A 116 13.16 -2.94 1.27
CA ALA A 116 12.60 -2.69 -0.07
C ALA A 116 13.67 -2.31 -1.10
N LEU A 117 14.77 -1.72 -0.67
CA LEU A 117 15.91 -1.35 -1.52
C LEU A 117 16.72 -2.55 -2.04
N ASN A 118 16.54 -3.72 -1.45
CA ASN A 118 17.26 -4.93 -1.84
C ASN A 118 16.39 -6.18 -1.60
N LEU A 119 15.81 -6.67 -2.67
CA LEU A 119 15.03 -7.90 -2.74
C LEU A 119 15.79 -9.04 -3.42
N SER A 120 17.14 -9.00 -3.46
CA SER A 120 18.02 -9.98 -4.13
C SER A 120 17.84 -11.42 -3.64
N ARG A 121 17.20 -11.62 -2.49
CA ARG A 121 16.74 -12.93 -2.02
C ARG A 121 15.81 -13.63 -3.01
N PHE A 122 15.06 -12.86 -3.80
CA PHE A 122 14.06 -13.35 -4.73
C PHE A 122 14.57 -13.23 -6.17
N ALA A 123 14.31 -14.25 -6.94
CA ALA A 123 14.63 -14.26 -8.36
C ALA A 123 13.74 -13.26 -9.13
N ASP A 124 14.17 -12.87 -10.30
CA ASP A 124 13.38 -12.05 -11.22
C ASP A 124 12.07 -12.75 -11.56
N SER A 125 10.99 -11.97 -11.66
CA SER A 125 9.68 -12.47 -12.10
C SER A 125 9.11 -13.61 -11.21
N SER A 126 9.43 -13.59 -9.90
CA SER A 126 9.02 -14.64 -8.96
C SER A 126 7.66 -14.40 -8.31
N PHE A 127 7.05 -13.23 -8.50
CA PHE A 127 5.75 -12.89 -7.95
C PHE A 127 4.77 -12.38 -9.01
N ASP A 128 3.49 -12.59 -8.79
CA ASP A 128 2.41 -12.13 -9.65
C ASP A 128 1.92 -10.74 -9.22
N ILE A 129 1.91 -10.49 -7.91
CA ILE A 129 1.56 -9.21 -7.30
C ILE A 129 2.61 -8.84 -6.26
N THR A 130 3.03 -7.57 -6.26
CA THR A 130 3.90 -6.99 -5.23
C THR A 130 3.21 -5.80 -4.58
N LEU A 131 3.10 -5.82 -3.24
CA LEU A 131 2.58 -4.75 -2.42
C LEU A 131 3.74 -3.97 -1.80
N LEU A 132 3.75 -2.63 -1.94
CA LEU A 132 4.64 -1.70 -1.24
C LEU A 132 3.80 -0.72 -0.41
N PHE A 133 3.19 -1.20 0.68
CA PHE A 133 2.27 -0.40 1.49
C PHE A 133 2.92 0.32 2.68
N GLY A 134 4.21 0.20 2.86
CA GLY A 134 4.97 0.81 3.95
C GLY A 134 6.23 1.56 3.50
N PRO A 135 7.05 1.00 2.62
CA PRO A 135 8.40 1.50 2.41
C PRO A 135 8.49 2.93 1.86
N MET A 136 7.62 3.32 0.92
CA MET A 136 7.81 4.54 0.13
C MET A 136 7.81 5.83 0.94
N TYR A 137 7.07 5.88 2.03
CA TYR A 137 7.05 7.06 2.91
C TYR A 137 8.09 7.02 4.04
N HIS A 138 8.98 6.03 4.03
CA HIS A 138 10.17 5.94 4.88
C HIS A 138 11.48 6.06 4.07
N LEU A 139 11.37 6.34 2.78
CA LEU A 139 12.49 6.62 1.88
C LEU A 139 12.47 8.11 1.54
N TYR A 140 13.56 8.83 1.84
CA TYR A 140 13.58 10.29 1.80
C TYR A 140 14.16 10.87 0.52
N THR A 141 14.80 10.04 -0.32
CA THR A 141 15.36 10.46 -1.60
C THR A 141 14.59 9.88 -2.78
N PHE A 142 14.65 10.58 -3.92
CA PHE A 142 14.11 10.07 -5.17
C PHE A 142 14.79 8.75 -5.57
N GLU A 143 16.10 8.69 -5.41
CA GLU A 143 16.93 7.53 -5.76
C GLU A 143 16.54 6.29 -4.98
N ASP A 144 16.30 6.41 -3.67
CA ASP A 144 15.87 5.28 -2.84
C ASP A 144 14.46 4.80 -3.23
N LYS A 145 13.52 5.73 -3.47
CA LYS A 145 12.17 5.37 -3.93
C LYS A 145 12.22 4.70 -5.29
N HIS A 146 13.01 5.23 -6.22
CA HIS A 146 13.21 4.65 -7.53
C HIS A 146 13.83 3.25 -7.43
N GLN A 147 14.86 3.06 -6.59
CA GLN A 147 15.46 1.74 -6.32
C GLN A 147 14.45 0.73 -5.78
N ALA A 148 13.57 1.15 -4.86
CA ALA A 148 12.51 0.28 -4.34
C ALA A 148 11.50 -0.13 -5.43
N LEU A 149 11.15 0.80 -6.33
CA LEU A 149 10.30 0.48 -7.49
C LEU A 149 11.00 -0.46 -8.48
N GLU A 150 12.30 -0.26 -8.77
CA GLU A 150 13.06 -1.15 -9.65
C GLU A 150 13.19 -2.57 -9.07
N GLU A 151 13.39 -2.72 -7.77
CA GLU A 151 13.37 -4.02 -7.11
C GLU A 151 11.97 -4.68 -7.15
N ALA A 152 10.89 -3.92 -6.88
CA ALA A 152 9.54 -4.40 -7.03
C ALA A 152 9.23 -4.83 -8.47
N LYS A 153 9.64 -4.03 -9.46
CA LYS A 153 9.52 -4.33 -10.88
C LYS A 153 10.30 -5.60 -11.25
N ARG A 154 11.52 -5.75 -10.77
CA ARG A 154 12.36 -6.92 -11.06
C ARG A 154 11.72 -8.22 -10.57
N VAL A 155 11.23 -8.24 -9.33
CA VAL A 155 10.68 -9.46 -8.72
C VAL A 155 9.25 -9.77 -9.17
N THR A 156 8.50 -8.80 -9.69
CA THR A 156 7.16 -9.00 -10.25
C THR A 156 7.28 -9.50 -11.70
N ARG A 157 6.46 -10.46 -12.12
CA ARG A 157 6.49 -10.97 -13.49
C ARG A 157 5.91 -9.96 -14.51
N PRO A 158 6.27 -10.05 -15.81
CA PRO A 158 5.60 -9.28 -16.85
C PRO A 158 4.07 -9.49 -16.82
N GLY A 159 3.31 -8.38 -16.93
CA GLY A 159 1.85 -8.39 -16.80
C GLY A 159 1.34 -8.50 -15.36
N GLY A 160 2.22 -8.66 -14.37
CA GLY A 160 1.88 -8.62 -12.95
C GLY A 160 1.50 -7.22 -12.47
N ARG A 161 1.12 -7.10 -11.20
CA ARG A 161 0.70 -5.83 -10.59
C ARG A 161 1.61 -5.44 -9.44
N ILE A 162 1.90 -4.13 -9.37
CA ILE A 162 2.64 -3.53 -8.25
C ILE A 162 1.72 -2.47 -7.65
N LEU A 163 1.37 -2.62 -6.38
CA LEU A 163 0.51 -1.68 -5.66
C LEU A 163 1.37 -0.89 -4.67
N VAL A 164 1.41 0.43 -4.81
CA VAL A 164 2.32 1.29 -4.06
C VAL A 164 1.55 2.34 -3.29
N ALA A 165 1.74 2.40 -1.97
CA ALA A 165 1.13 3.41 -1.12
C ALA A 165 2.09 4.57 -0.84
N TYR A 166 1.56 5.80 -0.91
CA TYR A 166 2.26 7.04 -0.62
C TYR A 166 1.50 7.87 0.41
N CYS A 167 2.22 8.59 1.29
CA CYS A 167 1.63 9.63 2.14
C CYS A 167 1.55 10.94 1.37
N MET A 168 0.42 11.65 1.49
CA MET A 168 0.13 12.82 0.68
C MET A 168 0.48 14.12 1.38
N ASN A 169 1.13 15.02 0.63
CA ASN A 169 1.61 16.32 1.07
C ASN A 169 0.52 17.16 1.74
N GLU A 170 -0.63 17.29 1.09
CA GLU A 170 -1.72 18.15 1.55
C GLU A 170 -2.26 17.68 2.90
N TYR A 171 -2.29 16.38 3.13
CA TYR A 171 -2.67 15.83 4.43
C TYR A 171 -1.67 16.23 5.54
N GLY A 172 -0.36 16.11 5.28
CA GLY A 172 0.68 16.53 6.23
C GLY A 172 0.58 18.02 6.55
N VAL A 173 0.47 18.86 5.53
CA VAL A 173 0.33 20.33 5.68
C VAL A 173 -0.92 20.70 6.46
N LEU A 174 -2.08 20.14 6.11
CA LEU A 174 -3.36 20.51 6.75
C LEU A 174 -3.42 20.03 8.20
N LEU A 175 -2.95 18.81 8.50
CA LEU A 175 -3.06 18.26 9.86
C LEU A 175 -1.91 18.72 10.74
N TYR A 176 -0.68 18.33 10.42
CA TYR A 176 0.47 18.66 11.25
C TYR A 176 0.80 20.15 11.20
N GLY A 177 0.76 20.75 10.00
CA GLY A 177 1.03 22.17 9.83
C GLY A 177 -0.04 23.05 10.46
N PHE A 178 -1.26 23.02 9.92
CA PHE A 178 -2.30 24.00 10.30
C PHE A 178 -3.11 23.56 11.54
N ARG A 179 -3.69 22.34 11.55
CA ARG A 179 -4.51 21.89 12.67
C ARG A 179 -3.72 21.85 13.97
N ASP A 180 -2.49 21.31 13.93
CA ASP A 180 -1.66 21.12 15.11
C ASP A 180 -0.77 22.35 15.40
N GLY A 181 -0.84 23.40 14.54
CA GLY A 181 -0.22 24.70 14.77
C GLY A 181 1.27 24.78 14.45
N ASN A 182 1.85 23.81 13.73
CA ASN A 182 3.29 23.72 13.48
C ASN A 182 3.73 24.44 12.19
N VAL A 183 2.82 25.02 11.39
CA VAL A 183 3.12 25.52 10.04
C VAL A 183 4.22 26.59 10.02
N LYS A 184 4.23 27.51 10.99
CA LYS A 184 5.25 28.57 11.08
C LYS A 184 6.62 27.98 11.36
N GLN A 185 6.71 27.06 12.34
CA GLN A 185 7.93 26.38 12.69
C GLN A 185 8.49 25.58 11.51
N CYS A 186 7.62 24.84 10.78
CA CYS A 186 8.04 24.06 9.61
C CYS A 186 8.57 24.96 8.47
N LEU A 187 8.05 26.18 8.31
CA LEU A 187 8.58 27.14 7.34
C LEU A 187 9.93 27.71 7.79
N GLU A 188 10.10 27.98 9.09
CA GLU A 188 11.33 28.53 9.68
C GLU A 188 12.48 27.53 9.64
N ASP A 189 12.24 26.25 9.93
CA ASP A 189 13.27 25.21 9.96
C ASP A 189 13.47 24.49 8.62
N GLY A 190 12.74 24.93 7.56
CA GLY A 190 12.89 24.41 6.20
C GLY A 190 12.22 23.05 5.94
N ARG A 191 11.42 22.53 6.86
CA ARG A 191 10.61 21.31 6.66
C ARG A 191 9.40 21.52 5.77
N LEU A 192 9.05 22.77 5.49
CA LEU A 192 8.01 23.15 4.56
C LEU A 192 8.53 24.26 3.65
N SER A 193 8.41 24.12 2.34
CA SER A 193 8.77 25.16 1.38
C SER A 193 7.75 26.31 1.39
N LYS A 194 8.09 27.42 0.72
CA LYS A 194 7.16 28.57 0.54
C LYS A 194 5.93 28.20 -0.27
N GLU A 195 6.02 27.17 -1.10
CA GLU A 195 4.93 26.59 -1.90
C GLU A 195 4.16 25.51 -1.13
N PHE A 196 4.38 25.42 0.17
CA PHE A 196 3.76 24.43 1.06
C PHE A 196 4.01 22.97 0.62
N LYS A 197 5.20 22.71 0.10
CA LYS A 197 5.66 21.35 -0.15
C LYS A 197 6.50 20.86 1.04
N CYS A 198 6.16 19.71 1.60
CA CYS A 198 6.95 19.06 2.63
C CYS A 198 8.35 18.76 2.06
N VAL A 199 9.37 19.11 2.83
CA VAL A 199 10.77 18.83 2.47
C VAL A 199 11.21 17.59 3.25
N PRO A 200 11.65 16.53 2.56
CA PRO A 200 12.09 15.30 3.22
C PRO A 200 13.20 15.57 4.22
N HIS A 201 13.06 15.02 5.41
CA HIS A 201 14.09 15.12 6.45
C HIS A 201 14.29 13.77 7.14
N PRO A 202 15.53 13.25 7.27
CA PRO A 202 15.80 11.92 7.82
C PRO A 202 15.36 11.71 9.28
N GLU A 203 15.13 12.80 10.02
CA GLU A 203 14.62 12.73 11.41
C GLU A 203 13.09 12.65 11.44
N ASP A 204 12.40 12.96 10.34
CA ASP A 204 10.97 12.81 10.25
C ASP A 204 10.60 11.35 10.02
N LEU A 205 9.45 10.94 10.52
CA LEU A 205 9.01 9.56 10.35
C LEU A 205 8.54 9.28 8.94
N TYR A 206 7.90 10.27 8.30
CA TYR A 206 7.28 10.12 6.99
C TYR A 206 7.77 11.17 6.02
N ASP A 207 8.00 10.73 4.79
CA ASP A 207 8.07 11.61 3.63
C ASP A 207 6.70 11.71 2.96
N TYR A 208 6.40 12.90 2.43
CA TYR A 208 5.11 13.23 1.83
C TYR A 208 5.30 13.61 0.37
N MET A 209 4.41 13.12 -0.47
CA MET A 209 4.49 13.30 -1.92
C MET A 209 3.25 13.99 -2.47
N ARG A 210 3.40 14.61 -3.64
CA ARG A 210 2.32 15.05 -4.51
C ARG A 210 2.19 14.11 -5.70
N LEU A 211 1.10 14.21 -6.45
CA LEU A 211 0.86 13.34 -7.60
C LEU A 211 1.96 13.46 -8.67
N GLU A 212 2.45 14.68 -8.91
CA GLU A 212 3.55 14.94 -9.84
C GLU A 212 4.87 14.24 -9.44
N ASP A 213 5.13 14.06 -8.14
CA ASP A 213 6.31 13.32 -7.67
C ASP A 213 6.16 11.82 -7.94
N ILE A 214 4.93 11.29 -7.76
CA ILE A 214 4.59 9.89 -8.06
C ILE A 214 4.70 9.65 -9.57
N ASP A 215 4.18 10.57 -10.39
CA ASP A 215 4.26 10.50 -11.85
C ASP A 215 5.72 10.48 -12.33
N ALA A 216 6.58 11.30 -11.72
CA ALA A 216 8.01 11.33 -12.03
C ALA A 216 8.71 9.99 -11.70
N LEU A 217 8.37 9.36 -10.57
CA LEU A 217 8.90 8.03 -10.20
C LEU A 217 8.47 6.94 -11.18
N ASN A 218 7.18 6.93 -11.55
CA ASN A 218 6.66 5.96 -12.51
C ASN A 218 7.32 6.11 -13.88
N ALA A 219 7.49 7.36 -14.36
CA ALA A 219 8.17 7.64 -15.61
C ALA A 219 9.63 7.18 -15.60
N ALA A 220 10.35 7.43 -14.49
CA ALA A 220 11.74 7.01 -14.33
C ALA A 220 11.89 5.48 -14.32
N SER A 221 10.95 4.77 -13.70
CA SER A 221 10.91 3.31 -13.63
C SER A 221 10.34 2.66 -14.90
N GLY A 222 9.76 3.43 -15.82
CA GLY A 222 9.08 2.91 -17.01
C GLY A 222 7.92 1.97 -16.66
N LEU A 223 7.21 2.26 -15.56
CA LEU A 223 6.02 1.53 -15.12
C LEU A 223 4.76 2.25 -15.59
N GLU A 224 3.81 1.48 -16.14
CA GLU A 224 2.53 2.00 -16.58
C GLU A 224 1.51 1.98 -15.44
N ARG A 225 0.82 3.13 -15.22
CA ARG A 225 -0.26 3.20 -14.26
C ARG A 225 -1.51 2.51 -14.81
N TYR A 226 -1.95 1.46 -14.11
CA TYR A 226 -3.25 0.85 -14.34
C TYR A 226 -4.36 1.70 -13.73
N LYS A 227 -4.19 2.10 -12.46
CA LYS A 227 -5.18 2.86 -11.71
C LYS A 227 -4.50 3.60 -10.55
N ILE A 228 -5.05 4.75 -10.15
CA ILE A 228 -4.67 5.45 -8.94
C ILE A 228 -5.93 5.76 -8.13
N ILE A 229 -5.89 5.55 -6.82
CA ILE A 229 -7.02 5.73 -5.93
C ILE A 229 -6.63 6.41 -4.62
N SER A 230 -7.61 6.98 -3.92
CA SER A 230 -7.47 7.39 -2.52
C SER A 230 -8.00 6.26 -1.61
N PRO A 231 -7.15 5.49 -0.91
CA PRO A 231 -7.62 4.33 -0.14
C PRO A 231 -8.35 4.71 1.14
N ASP A 232 -8.14 5.90 1.66
CA ASP A 232 -8.75 6.38 2.91
C ASP A 232 -9.59 7.66 2.76
N GLY A 233 -9.47 8.41 1.66
CA GLY A 233 -10.21 9.64 1.42
C GLY A 233 -10.20 10.58 2.63
N PRO A 234 -11.38 11.04 3.11
CA PRO A 234 -11.47 11.94 4.26
C PRO A 234 -11.38 11.23 5.63
N ALA A 235 -11.21 9.92 5.68
CA ALA A 235 -11.35 9.13 6.92
C ALA A 235 -10.41 9.58 8.03
N ASN A 236 -9.19 9.95 7.67
CA ASN A 236 -8.20 10.44 8.63
C ASN A 236 -8.51 11.84 9.19
N TYR A 237 -9.19 12.71 8.41
CA TYR A 237 -9.70 14.00 8.91
C TYR A 237 -10.90 13.82 9.84
N MET A 238 -11.70 12.79 9.60
CA MET A 238 -12.95 12.50 10.30
C MET A 238 -12.81 11.45 11.42
N ARG A 239 -11.59 11.16 11.90
CA ARG A 239 -11.31 10.09 12.89
C ARG A 239 -12.28 10.03 14.07
N PRO A 240 -12.55 11.13 14.78
CA PRO A 240 -13.48 11.08 15.93
C PRO A 240 -14.89 10.69 15.51
N VAL A 241 -15.37 11.26 14.40
CA VAL A 241 -16.72 11.03 13.88
C VAL A 241 -16.88 9.59 13.43
N LEU A 242 -15.98 9.09 12.57
CA LEU A 242 -16.04 7.72 12.06
C LEU A 242 -15.94 6.68 13.20
N ASN A 243 -15.06 6.92 14.17
CA ASN A 243 -14.90 5.99 15.28
C ASN A 243 -16.14 5.96 16.23
N ALA A 244 -16.98 6.99 16.21
CA ALA A 244 -18.20 7.08 17.01
C ALA A 244 -19.46 6.64 16.25
N MET A 245 -19.39 6.41 14.91
CA MET A 245 -20.52 5.93 14.12
C MET A 245 -21.01 4.56 14.64
N ASP A 246 -22.30 4.28 14.48
CA ASP A 246 -22.81 2.91 14.55
C ASP A 246 -22.34 2.10 13.32
N GLU A 247 -22.64 0.81 13.29
CA GLU A 247 -22.15 -0.09 12.24
C GLU A 247 -22.83 0.21 10.90
N GLU A 248 -24.15 0.41 10.90
CA GLU A 248 -24.93 0.68 9.68
C GLU A 248 -24.48 1.98 9.01
N THR A 249 -24.31 3.06 9.77
CA THR A 249 -23.82 4.34 9.27
C THR A 249 -22.38 4.23 8.75
N PHE A 250 -21.54 3.45 9.43
CA PHE A 250 -20.17 3.21 8.96
C PHE A 250 -20.14 2.42 7.65
N ASP A 251 -20.99 1.41 7.49
CA ASP A 251 -21.06 0.64 6.24
C ASP A 251 -21.55 1.51 5.06
N LEU A 252 -22.49 2.42 5.29
CA LEU A 252 -22.89 3.42 4.30
C LEU A 252 -21.72 4.37 3.94
N PHE A 253 -20.93 4.78 4.93
CA PHE A 253 -19.73 5.57 4.66
C PHE A 253 -18.71 4.83 3.80
N VAL A 254 -18.48 3.54 4.07
CA VAL A 254 -17.59 2.70 3.25
C VAL A 254 -18.11 2.58 1.82
N GLN A 255 -19.42 2.33 1.63
CA GLN A 255 -20.03 2.28 0.30
C GLN A 255 -19.88 3.61 -0.45
N TYR A 256 -20.16 4.73 0.22
CA TYR A 256 -19.90 6.07 -0.36
C TYR A 256 -18.44 6.22 -0.76
N HIS A 257 -17.50 5.91 0.15
CA HIS A 257 -16.07 6.04 -0.12
C HIS A 257 -15.65 5.20 -1.35
N LEU A 258 -16.06 3.96 -1.41
CA LEU A 258 -15.78 3.07 -2.55
C LEU A 258 -16.36 3.59 -3.88
N SER A 259 -17.44 4.37 -3.84
CA SER A 259 -18.02 4.98 -5.04
C SER A 259 -17.26 6.20 -5.55
N VAL A 260 -16.39 6.81 -4.72
CA VAL A 260 -15.68 8.05 -5.04
C VAL A 260 -14.15 7.93 -4.98
N CYS A 261 -13.59 6.81 -4.48
CA CYS A 261 -12.14 6.69 -4.24
C CYS A 261 -11.28 6.74 -5.51
N GLU A 262 -11.87 6.50 -6.70
CA GLU A 262 -11.20 6.62 -8.02
C GLU A 262 -11.32 8.03 -8.64
N ARG A 263 -12.06 8.94 -8.02
CA ARG A 263 -12.27 10.29 -8.57
C ARG A 263 -10.97 11.07 -8.55
N GLN A 264 -10.52 11.52 -9.73
CA GLN A 264 -9.24 12.24 -9.91
C GLN A 264 -9.22 13.58 -9.17
N ASP A 265 -10.38 14.23 -8.99
CA ASP A 265 -10.53 15.49 -8.26
C ASP A 265 -10.45 15.31 -6.72
N LEU A 266 -10.40 14.08 -6.21
CA LEU A 266 -10.29 13.76 -4.77
C LEU A 266 -8.98 13.05 -4.41
N ILE A 267 -8.23 12.57 -5.39
CA ILE A 267 -6.93 11.93 -5.16
C ILE A 267 -5.91 12.97 -4.72
N GLY A 268 -5.07 12.63 -3.75
CA GLY A 268 -4.07 13.54 -3.19
C GLY A 268 -4.55 14.37 -2.00
N ALA A 269 -5.86 14.47 -1.77
CA ALA A 269 -6.43 15.15 -0.61
C ALA A 269 -6.57 14.26 0.63
N GLY A 270 -6.55 12.92 0.48
CA GLY A 270 -6.54 11.95 1.57
C GLY A 270 -5.18 11.84 2.26
N ALA A 271 -5.09 11.02 3.30
CA ALA A 271 -3.80 10.77 3.95
C ALA A 271 -2.88 9.92 3.07
N HIS A 272 -3.46 9.00 2.30
CA HIS A 272 -2.72 8.11 1.42
C HIS A 272 -3.28 8.13 0.00
N THR A 273 -2.41 7.79 -0.93
CA THR A 273 -2.76 7.43 -2.31
C THR A 273 -2.20 6.05 -2.60
N LEU A 274 -2.99 5.21 -3.26
CA LEU A 274 -2.58 3.89 -3.73
C LEU A 274 -2.46 3.94 -5.25
N ASP A 275 -1.25 3.78 -5.74
CA ASP A 275 -0.91 3.72 -7.17
C ASP A 275 -0.75 2.26 -7.59
N ILE A 276 -1.49 1.83 -8.60
CA ILE A 276 -1.51 0.46 -9.11
C ILE A 276 -0.86 0.46 -10.48
N LEU A 277 0.25 -0.26 -10.59
CA LEU A 277 1.11 -0.27 -11.74
C LEU A 277 1.11 -1.65 -12.41
N ILE A 278 1.33 -1.65 -13.73
CA ILE A 278 1.58 -2.85 -14.54
C ILE A 278 3.09 -2.95 -14.79
N ARG A 279 3.62 -4.16 -14.59
CA ARG A 279 4.97 -4.45 -15.01
C ARG A 279 5.03 -4.88 -16.46
#